data_161fbbae2ad465864eb16cf2531b0695
#
_entry.id   161fbbae2ad465864eb16cf2531b0695
#
_cell.length_a   1.000
_cell.length_b   1.000
_cell.length_c   1.000
_cell.angle_alpha   90.00
_cell.angle_beta   90.00
_cell.angle_gamma   90.00
#
_symmetry.space_group_name_H-M   'P 1'
#
loop_
_entity.id
_entity.type
_entity.pdbx_description
1 polymer ?
#
loop_
_entity_poly.entity_id
_entity_poly.type
_entity_poly.pdbx_seq_one_letter_code
_entity_poly.pdbx_strand_id
1 'polypeptide(L)'
;MPDENISLETFLQSTITDIASLVPATVVYTMGGTRRAAAIASMKPESDAYIEWTRQQMVQGVEMLFRYSVKHVFVMAITPENYREAGAYRERLLDFTDWGIAGPEAIADYTRMAWRVRLLGSEDIPELKPTAERLRQHTAQASNHTLW
;
A
#
# COMPACT_ATOMS: atom_id res chain seq x y z
N MET A 1 20.46 -22.52 -16.78
CA MET A 1 20.13 -21.12 -17.04
C MET A 1 21.42 -20.34 -16.84
N PRO A 2 21.92 -19.60 -17.82
CA PRO A 2 23.14 -18.84 -17.61
C PRO A 2 22.85 -17.74 -16.58
N ASP A 3 23.67 -17.67 -15.54
CA ASP A 3 23.80 -16.54 -14.64
C ASP A 3 24.40 -15.37 -15.44
N GLU A 4 23.58 -14.67 -16.20
CA GLU A 4 23.98 -13.37 -16.71
C GLU A 4 23.89 -12.37 -15.56
N ASN A 5 24.98 -12.24 -14.82
CA ASN A 5 25.17 -11.17 -13.87
C ASN A 5 25.13 -9.83 -14.62
N ILE A 6 23.95 -9.21 -14.65
CA ILE A 6 23.80 -7.86 -15.18
C ILE A 6 24.66 -6.92 -14.33
N SER A 7 25.57 -6.17 -14.95
CA SER A 7 26.35 -5.19 -14.21
C SER A 7 25.45 -4.09 -13.66
N LEU A 8 25.85 -3.46 -12.55
CA LEU A 8 25.13 -2.33 -11.97
C LEU A 8 24.94 -1.20 -13.01
N GLU A 9 25.94 -0.94 -13.83
CA GLU A 9 25.88 0.08 -14.87
C GLU A 9 24.84 -0.27 -15.93
N THR A 10 24.81 -1.51 -16.41
CA THR A 10 23.81 -2.00 -17.36
C THR A 10 22.40 -1.90 -16.75
N PHE A 11 22.24 -2.27 -15.47
CA PHE A 11 20.97 -2.17 -14.76
C PHE A 11 20.48 -0.71 -14.67
N LEU A 12 21.35 0.22 -14.31
CA LEU A 12 21.00 1.64 -14.18
C LEU A 12 20.64 2.31 -15.53
N GLN A 13 21.10 1.74 -16.64
CA GLN A 13 20.78 2.22 -17.99
C GLN A 13 19.58 1.48 -18.61
N SER A 14 19.07 0.45 -17.95
CA SER A 14 17.95 -0.37 -18.45
C SER A 14 16.64 0.41 -18.46
N THR A 15 15.85 0.19 -19.49
CA THR A 15 14.49 0.74 -19.54
C THR A 15 13.55 -0.02 -18.60
N ILE A 16 12.40 0.58 -18.29
CA ILE A 16 11.35 -0.09 -17.49
C ILE A 16 10.93 -1.41 -18.17
N THR A 17 10.88 -1.45 -19.50
CA THR A 17 10.51 -2.65 -20.25
C THR A 17 11.52 -3.78 -20.07
N ASP A 18 12.82 -3.44 -20.07
CA ASP A 18 13.90 -4.44 -19.86
C ASP A 18 13.83 -5.02 -18.45
N ILE A 19 13.62 -4.14 -17.46
CA ILE A 19 13.51 -4.53 -16.05
C ILE A 19 12.24 -5.36 -15.79
N ALA A 20 11.15 -5.07 -16.46
CA ALA A 20 9.84 -5.72 -16.25
C ALA A 20 9.90 -7.26 -16.37
N SER A 21 10.80 -7.79 -17.19
CA SER A 21 11.00 -9.24 -17.33
C SER A 21 11.69 -9.89 -16.14
N LEU A 22 12.41 -9.10 -15.33
CA LEU A 22 13.18 -9.53 -14.16
C LEU A 22 12.44 -9.32 -12.85
N VAL A 23 11.38 -8.51 -12.84
CA VAL A 23 10.65 -8.14 -11.64
C VAL A 23 9.73 -9.28 -11.19
N PRO A 24 9.68 -9.60 -9.89
CA PRO A 24 8.75 -10.60 -9.39
C PRO A 24 7.30 -10.15 -9.61
N ALA A 25 6.41 -11.07 -9.93
CA ALA A 25 4.99 -10.76 -10.11
C ALA A 25 4.32 -10.27 -8.81
N THR A 26 4.90 -10.61 -7.66
CA THR A 26 4.35 -10.33 -6.32
C THR A 26 5.43 -9.76 -5.40
N VAL A 27 5.09 -8.68 -4.71
CA VAL A 27 5.97 -8.02 -3.72
C VAL A 27 5.20 -7.82 -2.42
N VAL A 28 5.88 -8.03 -1.30
CA VAL A 28 5.40 -7.60 0.02
C VAL A 28 6.09 -6.28 0.37
N TYR A 29 5.28 -5.27 0.60
CA TYR A 29 5.72 -3.93 0.96
C TYR A 29 5.33 -3.62 2.41
N THR A 30 6.33 -3.45 3.27
CA THR A 30 6.09 -3.13 4.68
C THR A 30 6.16 -1.63 4.91
N MET A 31 5.13 -1.05 5.48
CA MET A 31 5.08 0.37 5.85
C MET A 31 5.77 0.66 7.19
N GLY A 32 6.91 0.00 7.44
CA GLY A 32 7.69 0.22 8.65
C GLY A 32 8.36 1.60 8.67
N GLY A 33 8.38 2.24 9.87
CA GLY A 33 9.11 3.49 10.07
C GLY A 33 8.40 4.77 9.61
N THR A 34 7.10 4.73 9.33
CA THR A 34 6.31 5.90 8.90
C THR A 34 6.41 7.08 9.87
N ARG A 35 6.39 6.83 11.19
CA ARG A 35 6.57 7.90 12.21
C ARG A 35 7.95 8.58 12.12
N ARG A 36 9.00 7.80 11.83
CA ARG A 36 10.35 8.32 11.65
C ARG A 36 10.48 9.14 10.37
N ALA A 37 9.90 8.64 9.28
CA ALA A 37 9.84 9.36 8.01
C ALA A 37 9.03 10.66 8.13
N ALA A 38 7.91 10.64 8.86
CA ALA A 38 7.11 11.83 9.16
C ALA A 38 7.92 12.86 9.95
N ALA A 39 8.67 12.43 10.96
CA ALA A 39 9.51 13.34 11.75
C ALA A 39 10.59 14.02 10.89
N ILE A 40 11.21 13.28 9.95
CA ILE A 40 12.18 13.84 8.98
C ILE A 40 11.49 14.85 8.06
N ALA A 41 10.25 14.60 7.66
CA ALA A 41 9.43 15.51 6.85
C ALA A 41 8.80 16.66 7.66
N SER A 42 9.14 16.82 8.94
CA SER A 42 8.56 17.79 9.87
C SER A 42 7.04 17.65 10.05
N MET A 43 6.51 16.46 9.78
CA MET A 43 5.11 16.11 9.99
C MET A 43 4.92 15.58 11.42
N LYS A 44 3.93 16.11 12.12
CA LYS A 44 3.59 15.64 13.48
C LYS A 44 2.70 14.39 13.39
N PRO A 45 3.11 13.24 13.95
CA PRO A 45 2.31 12.01 13.90
C PRO A 45 0.94 12.13 14.58
N GLU A 46 0.75 13.11 15.46
CA GLU A 46 -0.51 13.37 16.15
C GLU A 46 -1.48 14.23 15.33
N SER A 47 -1.05 14.80 14.21
CA SER A 47 -1.88 15.67 13.38
C SER A 47 -2.79 14.85 12.44
N ASP A 48 -3.96 15.42 12.10
CA ASP A 48 -4.86 14.81 11.12
C ASP A 48 -4.21 14.70 9.73
N ALA A 49 -3.32 15.64 9.39
CA ALA A 49 -2.54 15.63 8.18
C ALA A 49 -1.61 14.41 8.06
N TYR A 50 -1.25 13.76 9.18
CA TYR A 50 -0.39 12.56 9.16
C TYR A 50 -1.05 11.37 8.46
N ILE A 51 -2.34 11.19 8.63
CA ILE A 51 -3.09 10.09 8.00
C ILE A 51 -3.04 10.25 6.48
N GLU A 52 -3.34 11.44 5.98
CA GLU A 52 -3.29 11.74 4.55
C GLU A 52 -1.87 11.62 3.98
N TRP A 53 -0.89 12.16 4.69
CA TRP A 53 0.51 12.02 4.29
C TRP A 53 0.95 10.55 4.20
N THR A 54 0.59 9.74 5.20
CA THR A 54 0.90 8.30 5.22
C THR A 54 0.23 7.57 4.06
N ARG A 55 -1.03 7.89 3.76
CA ARG A 55 -1.76 7.37 2.61
C ARG A 55 -1.01 7.68 1.31
N GLN A 56 -0.63 8.94 1.12
CA GLN A 56 0.08 9.37 -0.09
C GLN A 56 1.42 8.65 -0.26
N GLN A 57 2.19 8.46 0.81
CA GLN A 57 3.44 7.70 0.76
C GLN A 57 3.20 6.24 0.36
N MET A 58 2.13 5.62 0.87
CA MET A 58 1.74 4.27 0.48
C MET A 58 1.38 4.20 -1.01
N VAL A 59 0.51 5.08 -1.46
CA VAL A 59 0.06 5.12 -2.86
C VAL A 59 1.23 5.32 -3.82
N GLN A 60 2.12 6.26 -3.53
CA GLN A 60 3.32 6.52 -4.34
C GLN A 60 4.26 5.30 -4.40
N GLY A 61 4.51 4.64 -3.26
CA GLY A 61 5.35 3.45 -3.22
C GLY A 61 4.75 2.29 -4.01
N VAL A 62 3.45 2.06 -3.88
CA VAL A 62 2.72 1.02 -4.63
C VAL A 62 2.67 1.34 -6.12
N GLU A 63 2.38 2.60 -6.49
CA GLU A 63 2.39 3.05 -7.88
C GLU A 63 3.73 2.80 -8.55
N MET A 64 4.83 3.11 -7.86
CA MET A 64 6.18 2.82 -8.36
C MET A 64 6.34 1.34 -8.67
N LEU A 65 5.96 0.44 -7.75
CA LEU A 65 6.06 -1.01 -7.97
C LEU A 65 5.22 -1.47 -9.18
N PHE A 66 4.00 -0.98 -9.31
CA PHE A 66 3.15 -1.32 -10.45
C PHE A 66 3.69 -0.79 -11.79
N ARG A 67 4.33 0.38 -11.79
CA ARG A 67 5.01 0.91 -12.99
C ARG A 67 6.15 0.01 -13.46
N TYR A 68 6.80 -0.72 -12.55
CA TYR A 68 7.80 -1.73 -12.88
C TYR A 68 7.20 -3.12 -13.15
N SER A 69 5.91 -3.21 -13.47
CA SER A 69 5.21 -4.44 -13.87
C SER A 69 4.99 -5.46 -12.75
N VAL A 70 5.14 -5.11 -11.50
CA VAL A 70 4.64 -5.91 -10.38
C VAL A 70 3.12 -6.03 -10.53
N LYS A 71 2.56 -7.23 -10.36
CA LYS A 71 1.12 -7.47 -10.53
C LYS A 71 0.37 -7.44 -9.19
N HIS A 72 1.00 -7.90 -8.14
CA HIS A 72 0.41 -7.99 -6.81
C HIS A 72 1.33 -7.35 -5.77
N VAL A 73 0.81 -6.38 -5.05
CA VAL A 73 1.51 -5.76 -3.92
C VAL A 73 0.72 -6.03 -2.65
N PHE A 74 1.35 -6.70 -1.68
CA PHE A 74 0.80 -6.90 -0.34
C PHE A 74 1.39 -5.83 0.57
N VAL A 75 0.56 -4.90 1.02
CA VAL A 75 0.99 -3.87 1.96
C VAL A 75 0.69 -4.31 3.38
N MET A 76 1.73 -4.50 4.16
CA MET A 76 1.60 -4.70 5.61
C MET A 76 1.49 -3.35 6.30
N ALA A 77 0.28 -2.82 6.36
CA ALA A 77 0.01 -1.53 7.00
C ALA A 77 -0.17 -1.66 8.51
N ILE A 78 -0.85 -2.71 8.95
CA ILE A 78 -1.26 -2.95 10.34
C ILE A 78 -1.11 -4.44 10.64
N THR A 79 -0.64 -4.76 11.84
CA THR A 79 -0.55 -6.15 12.32
C THR A 79 -1.67 -6.47 13.31
N PRO A 80 -2.02 -7.76 13.52
CA PRO A 80 -2.99 -8.14 14.53
C PRO A 80 -2.63 -7.66 15.95
N GLU A 81 -1.34 -7.54 16.26
CA GLU A 81 -0.85 -7.02 17.53
C GLU A 81 -1.25 -5.56 17.74
N ASN A 82 -1.18 -4.75 16.68
CA ASN A 82 -1.60 -3.36 16.75
C ASN A 82 -3.08 -3.21 17.11
N TYR A 83 -3.95 -4.12 16.64
CA TYR A 83 -5.37 -4.12 17.00
C TYR A 83 -5.65 -4.63 18.41
N ARG A 84 -4.74 -5.38 18.99
CA ARG A 84 -4.85 -5.84 20.40
C ARG A 84 -4.45 -4.78 21.41
N GLU A 85 -3.75 -3.75 20.98
CA GLU A 85 -3.46 -2.60 21.81
C GLU A 85 -4.77 -1.89 22.17
N ALA A 86 -4.86 -1.41 23.42
CA ALA A 86 -6.04 -0.71 23.90
C ALA A 86 -5.86 0.82 23.81
N GLY A 87 -6.98 1.55 23.79
CA GLY A 87 -7.00 3.01 23.89
C GLY A 87 -6.85 3.76 22.56
N ALA A 88 -6.47 5.01 22.64
CA ALA A 88 -6.46 5.95 21.53
C ALA A 88 -5.62 5.51 20.31
N TYR A 89 -4.63 4.65 20.52
CA TYR A 89 -3.83 4.13 19.40
C TYR A 89 -4.64 3.18 18.52
N ARG A 90 -5.42 2.27 19.11
CA ARG A 90 -6.31 1.37 18.38
C ARG A 90 -7.37 2.16 17.60
N GLU A 91 -7.97 3.17 18.21
CA GLU A 91 -8.95 4.03 17.55
C GLU A 91 -8.35 4.71 16.31
N ARG A 92 -7.15 5.28 16.43
CA ARG A 92 -6.43 5.87 15.28
C ARG A 92 -6.10 4.89 14.18
N LEU A 93 -5.81 3.63 14.51
CA LEU A 93 -5.59 2.59 13.49
C LEU A 93 -6.88 2.24 12.75
N LEU A 94 -8.00 2.18 13.43
CA LEU A 94 -9.31 1.98 12.81
C LEU A 94 -9.66 3.16 11.90
N ASP A 95 -9.47 4.39 12.38
CA ASP A 95 -9.67 5.62 11.59
C ASP A 95 -8.76 5.64 10.35
N PHE A 96 -7.48 5.29 10.51
CA PHE A 96 -6.56 5.18 9.38
C PHE A 96 -7.04 4.14 8.38
N THR A 97 -7.51 3.00 8.85
CA THR A 97 -7.98 1.92 7.96
C THR A 97 -9.27 2.35 7.24
N ASP A 98 -10.20 2.97 7.93
CA ASP A 98 -11.47 3.38 7.33
C ASP A 98 -11.30 4.59 6.40
N TRP A 99 -10.58 5.61 6.83
CA TRP A 99 -10.42 6.85 6.09
C TRP A 99 -9.19 6.84 5.18
N GLY A 100 -8.02 6.47 5.69
CA GLY A 100 -6.77 6.52 4.94
C GLY A 100 -6.65 5.42 3.86
N ILE A 101 -7.30 4.26 4.07
CA ILE A 101 -7.26 3.15 3.11
C ILE A 101 -8.52 3.10 2.24
N ALA A 102 -9.69 3.45 2.75
CA ALA A 102 -10.95 3.33 2.04
C ALA A 102 -11.81 4.61 2.05
N GLY A 103 -11.24 5.74 2.42
CA GLY A 103 -11.91 7.05 2.31
C GLY A 103 -12.04 7.52 0.86
N PRO A 104 -12.77 8.62 0.64
CA PRO A 104 -13.08 9.13 -0.70
C PRO A 104 -11.84 9.38 -1.56
N GLU A 105 -10.80 9.97 -0.99
CA GLU A 105 -9.54 10.28 -1.68
C GLU A 105 -8.79 9.00 -2.08
N ALA A 106 -8.75 8.00 -1.20
CA ALA A 106 -8.13 6.72 -1.47
C ALA A 106 -8.86 5.99 -2.61
N ILE A 107 -10.20 5.93 -2.55
CA ILE A 107 -11.03 5.34 -3.59
C ILE A 107 -10.85 6.07 -4.94
N ALA A 108 -10.78 7.41 -4.91
CA ALA A 108 -10.54 8.21 -6.11
C ALA A 108 -9.19 7.87 -6.77
N ASP A 109 -8.13 7.75 -5.97
CA ASP A 109 -6.81 7.35 -6.46
C ASP A 109 -6.83 5.94 -7.06
N TYR A 110 -7.40 4.96 -6.37
CA TYR A 110 -7.48 3.58 -6.86
C TYR A 110 -8.31 3.47 -8.15
N THR A 111 -9.39 4.23 -8.24
CA THR A 111 -10.25 4.28 -9.44
C THR A 111 -9.51 4.90 -10.62
N ARG A 112 -8.84 6.03 -10.41
CA ARG A 112 -8.03 6.72 -11.42
C ARG A 112 -6.92 5.84 -11.98
N MET A 113 -6.30 5.04 -11.12
CA MET A 113 -5.22 4.11 -11.47
C MET A 113 -5.71 2.73 -11.91
N ALA A 114 -7.01 2.50 -11.92
CA ALA A 114 -7.66 1.22 -12.23
C ALA A 114 -7.12 0.05 -11.38
N TRP A 115 -6.76 0.29 -10.12
CA TRP A 115 -6.30 -0.76 -9.22
C TRP A 115 -7.47 -1.56 -8.65
N ARG A 116 -7.25 -2.85 -8.55
CA ARG A 116 -8.07 -3.70 -7.69
C ARG A 116 -7.50 -3.66 -6.28
N VAL A 117 -8.31 -3.25 -5.30
CA VAL A 117 -7.86 -3.18 -3.90
C VAL A 117 -8.70 -4.11 -3.04
N ARG A 118 -8.05 -4.86 -2.18
CA ARG A 118 -8.68 -5.82 -1.27
C ARG A 118 -8.03 -5.73 0.10
N LEU A 119 -8.84 -5.76 1.14
CA LEU A 119 -8.38 -5.81 2.53
C LEU A 119 -8.42 -7.25 3.03
N LEU A 120 -7.27 -7.75 3.46
CA LEU A 120 -7.13 -9.06 4.11
C LEU A 120 -7.24 -8.92 5.62
N GLY A 121 -7.66 -9.99 6.29
CA GLY A 121 -7.80 -10.04 7.75
C GLY A 121 -9.10 -9.46 8.30
N SER A 122 -10.02 -8.98 7.45
CA SER A 122 -11.34 -8.49 7.88
C SER A 122 -12.25 -9.59 8.44
N GLU A 123 -11.93 -10.85 8.18
CA GLU A 123 -12.64 -11.99 8.77
C GLU A 123 -12.42 -12.08 10.27
N ASP A 124 -11.19 -11.79 10.72
CA ASP A 124 -10.76 -11.89 12.11
C ASP A 124 -11.04 -10.61 12.91
N ILE A 125 -11.29 -9.48 12.22
CA ILE A 125 -11.51 -8.16 12.82
C ILE A 125 -12.82 -7.61 12.29
N PRO A 126 -13.94 -7.79 13.02
CA PRO A 126 -15.28 -7.40 12.54
C PRO A 126 -15.41 -5.94 12.16
N GLU A 127 -14.68 -5.05 12.84
CA GLU A 127 -14.68 -3.61 12.58
C GLU A 127 -14.14 -3.26 11.18
N LEU A 128 -13.35 -4.14 10.56
CA LEU A 128 -12.80 -3.94 9.21
C LEU A 128 -13.74 -4.39 8.08
N LYS A 129 -14.82 -5.10 8.39
CA LYS A 129 -15.75 -5.61 7.37
C LYS A 129 -16.36 -4.50 6.50
N PRO A 130 -16.84 -3.38 7.05
CA PRO A 130 -17.38 -2.28 6.25
C PRO A 130 -16.32 -1.70 5.29
N THR A 131 -15.09 -1.54 5.76
CA THR A 131 -13.95 -1.04 4.98
C THR A 131 -13.61 -2.00 3.83
N ALA A 132 -13.54 -3.30 4.10
CA ALA A 132 -13.30 -4.34 3.09
C ALA A 132 -14.39 -4.35 2.02
N GLU A 133 -15.65 -4.23 2.43
CA GLU A 133 -16.78 -4.19 1.52
C GLU A 133 -16.76 -2.94 0.64
N ARG A 134 -16.46 -1.77 1.21
CA ARG A 134 -16.31 -0.52 0.47
C ARG A 134 -15.23 -0.61 -0.61
N LEU A 135 -14.06 -1.15 -0.27
CA LEU A 135 -12.99 -1.39 -1.24
C LEU A 135 -13.42 -2.34 -2.36
N ARG A 136 -14.14 -3.40 -2.01
CA ARG A 136 -14.65 -4.38 -2.98
C ARG A 136 -15.64 -3.75 -3.95
N GLN A 137 -16.52 -2.88 -3.48
CA GLN A 137 -17.55 -2.24 -4.29
C GLN A 137 -17.00 -1.13 -5.19
N HIS A 138 -16.05 -0.36 -4.70
CA HIS A 138 -15.60 0.89 -5.32
C HIS A 138 -14.25 0.81 -6.02
N THR A 139 -13.58 -0.36 -6.03
CA THR A 139 -12.34 -0.54 -6.79
C THR A 139 -12.52 -1.57 -7.90
N ALA A 140 -11.61 -1.61 -8.86
CA ALA A 140 -11.70 -2.47 -10.03
C ALA A 140 -11.98 -3.94 -9.64
N GLN A 141 -12.91 -4.60 -10.34
CA GLN A 141 -13.21 -6.02 -10.12
C GLN A 141 -12.18 -6.91 -10.79
N ALA A 142 -11.66 -6.49 -11.93
CA ALA A 142 -10.54 -7.11 -12.62
C ALA A 142 -9.50 -6.05 -12.95
N SER A 143 -8.23 -6.34 -12.69
CA SER A 143 -7.11 -5.46 -12.97
C SER A 143 -5.83 -6.27 -13.08
N ASN A 144 -4.88 -5.78 -13.86
CA ASN A 144 -3.52 -6.31 -13.89
C ASN A 144 -2.74 -5.95 -12.61
N HIS A 145 -3.24 -4.98 -11.84
CA HIS A 145 -2.60 -4.49 -10.62
C HIS A 145 -3.52 -4.69 -9.43
N THR A 146 -3.12 -5.55 -8.50
CA THR A 146 -3.90 -5.80 -7.29
C THR A 146 -3.09 -5.41 -6.05
N LEU A 147 -3.67 -4.51 -5.27
CA LEU A 147 -3.20 -4.13 -3.94
C LEU A 147 -3.97 -4.95 -2.89
N TRP A 148 -3.23 -5.63 -2.02
CA TRP A 148 -3.74 -6.44 -0.92
C TRP A 148 -3.39 -5.82 0.43
#